data_413bd9a7581dd8c90dc4da137719d8b3
#
_entry.id   413bd9a7581dd8c90dc4da137719d8b3
#
_cell.length_a   1.000
_cell.length_b   1.000
_cell.length_c   1.000
_cell.angle_alpha   90.00
_cell.angle_beta   90.00
_cell.angle_gamma   90.00
#
_symmetry.space_group_name_H-M   'P 1'
#
loop_
_entity.id
_entity.type
_entity.pdbx_description
1 polymer ?
#
loop_
_entity_poly.entity_id
_entity_poly.type
_entity_poly.pdbx_seq_one_letter_code
_entity_poly.pdbx_strand_id
1 'polypeptide(L)'
;VSHTMGVDIVKLAHAAHKVIVCEYNRAQITQAWFKLKELPLIISNKPMPNGFHRQSEITRSESAKKVIAELKDKKIILYQGVVDVERPIESIAKAVEELDDSLVFMVMTGSKCEHLKKYRKTIMMPYIAAPYHLEVTSHAFVGILIYTPVYGTFTSPLNSIYCAPNKIYEFSQFGIPMIGNDIPGLRYTIEYNHMGVCVPKMNTKYFAQAIQNIADNYNTFSSNAVKFNQNDNKSEVVRLALKK
;
A
#
# COMPACT_ATOMS: atom_id res chain seq x y z
N VAL A 1 -2.26 13.35 -20.34
CA VAL A 1 -1.32 12.83 -21.35
C VAL A 1 0.05 13.33 -20.97
N SER A 2 0.94 12.42 -20.57
CA SER A 2 2.30 12.77 -20.19
C SER A 2 3.08 13.20 -21.46
N HIS A 3 3.40 14.46 -21.57
CA HIS A 3 4.32 14.99 -22.59
C HIS A 3 5.79 14.75 -22.23
N THR A 4 6.08 13.84 -21.34
CA THR A 4 7.43 13.48 -20.96
C THR A 4 8.08 12.66 -22.08
N MET A 5 9.13 13.18 -22.65
CA MET A 5 10.05 12.55 -23.60
C MET A 5 9.60 12.47 -25.08
N GLY A 6 8.62 13.24 -25.55
CA GLY A 6 8.25 13.26 -26.99
C GLY A 6 7.68 11.95 -27.55
N VAL A 7 7.32 11.01 -26.68
CA VAL A 7 6.78 9.69 -27.06
C VAL A 7 5.26 9.72 -27.04
N ASP A 8 4.64 9.41 -28.17
CA ASP A 8 3.19 9.26 -28.28
C ASP A 8 2.78 7.85 -27.80
N ILE A 9 2.43 7.77 -26.51
CA ILE A 9 2.04 6.49 -25.86
C ILE A 9 0.77 5.89 -26.47
N VAL A 10 -0.13 6.69 -27.04
CA VAL A 10 -1.34 6.20 -27.71
C VAL A 10 -0.97 5.47 -28.98
N LYS A 11 -0.09 6.04 -29.82
CA LYS A 11 0.43 5.37 -31.01
C LYS A 11 1.15 4.09 -30.67
N LEU A 12 1.98 4.11 -29.62
CA LEU A 12 2.65 2.89 -29.16
C LEU A 12 1.67 1.82 -28.72
N ALA A 13 0.64 2.18 -27.98
CA ALA A 13 -0.38 1.24 -27.52
C ALA A 13 -1.15 0.59 -28.70
N HIS A 14 -1.45 1.39 -29.76
CA HIS A 14 -2.06 0.83 -30.99
C HIS A 14 -1.13 -0.05 -31.82
N ALA A 15 0.17 0.21 -31.79
CA ALA A 15 1.18 -0.62 -32.48
C ALA A 15 1.59 -1.86 -31.69
N ALA A 16 1.32 -1.89 -30.39
CA ALA A 16 1.71 -3.00 -29.52
C ALA A 16 0.84 -4.25 -29.79
N HIS A 17 1.48 -5.42 -29.71
CA HIS A 17 0.76 -6.70 -29.79
C HIS A 17 -0.25 -6.86 -28.66
N LYS A 18 0.11 -6.49 -27.43
CA LYS A 18 -0.77 -6.42 -26.25
C LYS A 18 -0.39 -5.22 -25.38
N VAL A 19 -1.37 -4.64 -24.72
CA VAL A 19 -1.19 -3.59 -23.71
C VAL A 19 -1.41 -4.23 -22.33
N ILE A 20 -0.53 -3.91 -21.39
CA ILE A 20 -0.58 -4.45 -20.02
C ILE A 20 -0.67 -3.29 -19.04
N VAL A 21 -1.51 -3.43 -18.03
CA VAL A 21 -1.65 -2.48 -16.92
C VAL A 21 -1.67 -3.22 -15.58
N CYS A 22 -1.59 -2.49 -14.47
CA CYS A 22 -1.43 -3.11 -13.15
C CYS A 22 -2.74 -3.26 -12.36
N GLU A 23 -3.89 -2.78 -12.89
CA GLU A 23 -5.16 -2.78 -12.14
C GLU A 23 -6.35 -2.67 -13.11
N TYR A 24 -7.49 -3.27 -12.74
CA TYR A 24 -8.68 -3.40 -13.58
C TYR A 24 -9.27 -2.06 -14.03
N ASN A 25 -9.47 -1.10 -13.13
CA ASN A 25 -10.01 0.20 -13.52
C ASN A 25 -9.05 0.95 -14.46
N ARG A 26 -7.74 0.79 -14.26
CA ARG A 26 -6.73 1.32 -15.19
C ARG A 26 -6.83 0.68 -16.58
N ALA A 27 -7.19 -0.60 -16.67
CA ALA A 27 -7.43 -1.25 -17.95
C ALA A 27 -8.63 -0.63 -18.67
N GLN A 28 -9.74 -0.44 -17.98
CA GLN A 28 -10.95 0.20 -18.53
C GLN A 28 -10.67 1.65 -18.99
N ILE A 29 -10.00 2.44 -18.15
CA ILE A 29 -9.65 3.83 -18.47
C ILE A 29 -8.70 3.88 -19.68
N THR A 30 -7.69 3.01 -19.72
CA THR A 30 -6.73 2.95 -20.83
C THR A 30 -7.42 2.54 -22.11
N GLN A 31 -8.28 1.53 -22.06
CA GLN A 31 -9.07 1.12 -23.24
C GLN A 31 -9.92 2.28 -23.78
N ALA A 32 -10.66 2.96 -22.91
CA ALA A 32 -11.55 4.05 -23.30
C ALA A 32 -10.78 5.26 -23.86
N TRP A 33 -9.73 5.71 -23.16
CA TRP A 33 -8.98 6.89 -23.56
C TRP A 33 -8.11 6.68 -24.80
N PHE A 34 -7.50 5.50 -24.92
CA PHE A 34 -6.67 5.16 -26.07
C PHE A 34 -7.48 4.55 -27.21
N LYS A 35 -8.80 4.32 -27.01
CA LYS A 35 -9.70 3.70 -28.00
C LYS A 35 -9.17 2.34 -28.48
N LEU A 36 -8.69 1.53 -27.55
CA LEU A 36 -8.17 0.19 -27.87
C LEU A 36 -9.33 -0.76 -28.17
N LYS A 37 -9.11 -1.65 -29.13
CA LYS A 37 -10.11 -2.70 -29.51
C LYS A 37 -10.31 -3.71 -28.38
N GLU A 38 -9.24 -4.07 -27.70
CA GLU A 38 -9.23 -5.07 -26.62
C GLU A 38 -8.95 -4.41 -25.27
N LEU A 39 -9.49 -4.98 -24.19
CA LEU A 39 -9.15 -4.59 -22.84
C LEU A 39 -7.68 -4.95 -22.56
N PRO A 40 -6.87 -4.04 -22.03
CA PRO A 40 -5.51 -4.36 -21.60
C PRO A 40 -5.46 -5.54 -20.64
N LEU A 41 -4.43 -6.37 -20.78
CA LEU A 41 -4.15 -7.43 -19.83
C LEU A 41 -3.75 -6.85 -18.48
N ILE A 42 -4.06 -7.55 -17.39
CA ILE A 42 -3.80 -7.05 -16.04
C ILE A 42 -2.73 -7.91 -15.37
N ILE A 43 -1.58 -7.29 -15.08
CA ILE A 43 -0.53 -7.88 -14.25
C ILE A 43 -0.41 -7.03 -12.98
N SER A 44 -0.75 -7.60 -11.84
CA SER A 44 -0.65 -6.93 -10.55
C SER A 44 0.79 -6.51 -10.22
N ASN A 45 0.93 -5.45 -9.42
CA ASN A 45 2.22 -4.98 -8.90
C ASN A 45 2.81 -5.87 -7.79
N LYS A 46 2.31 -7.09 -7.64
CA LYS A 46 2.84 -8.05 -6.68
C LYS A 46 4.32 -8.32 -6.96
N PRO A 47 5.22 -8.17 -5.99
CA PRO A 47 6.64 -8.48 -6.18
C PRO A 47 6.86 -9.97 -6.40
N MET A 48 8.01 -10.32 -6.95
CA MET A 48 8.45 -11.72 -6.98
C MET A 48 8.67 -12.24 -5.55
N PRO A 49 8.54 -13.55 -5.32
CA PRO A 49 8.88 -14.16 -4.03
C PRO A 49 10.27 -13.71 -3.57
N ASN A 50 10.39 -13.30 -2.32
CA ASN A 50 11.59 -12.62 -1.80
C ASN A 50 12.22 -13.30 -0.58
N GLY A 51 11.66 -14.41 -0.11
CA GLY A 51 12.19 -15.18 1.02
C GLY A 51 11.88 -14.59 2.41
N PHE A 52 11.32 -13.38 2.51
CA PHE A 52 10.92 -12.82 3.80
C PHE A 52 9.64 -13.49 4.34
N HIS A 53 9.56 -13.62 5.65
CA HIS A 53 8.43 -14.21 6.37
C HIS A 53 8.00 -13.30 7.54
N ARG A 54 6.92 -13.65 8.20
CA ARG A 54 6.45 -12.93 9.38
C ARG A 54 7.54 -12.85 10.44
N GLN A 55 7.80 -11.65 10.98
CA GLN A 55 8.87 -11.38 11.96
C GLN A 55 10.27 -11.78 11.46
N SER A 56 10.57 -11.49 10.20
CA SER A 56 11.91 -11.66 9.63
C SER A 56 12.98 -10.93 10.44
N GLU A 57 14.16 -11.53 10.57
CA GLU A 57 15.30 -10.85 11.18
C GLU A 57 15.67 -9.58 10.44
N ILE A 58 16.03 -8.52 11.16
CA ILE A 58 16.50 -7.26 10.58
C ILE A 58 18.00 -7.32 10.40
N THR A 59 18.45 -7.35 9.14
CA THR A 59 19.85 -7.61 8.78
C THR A 59 20.58 -6.38 8.25
N ARG A 60 19.86 -5.36 7.77
CA ARG A 60 20.45 -4.22 7.04
C ARG A 60 20.39 -2.87 7.77
N SER A 61 19.80 -2.82 8.95
CA SER A 61 19.68 -1.59 9.71
C SER A 61 19.76 -1.85 11.21
N GLU A 62 20.90 -1.55 11.80
CA GLU A 62 21.09 -1.67 13.26
C GLU A 62 20.12 -0.78 14.05
N SER A 63 19.81 0.41 13.56
CA SER A 63 18.83 1.28 14.19
C SER A 63 17.42 0.68 14.16
N ALA A 64 17.01 0.08 13.03
CA ALA A 64 15.73 -0.60 12.93
C ALA A 64 15.69 -1.86 13.83
N LYS A 65 16.76 -2.63 13.86
CA LYS A 65 16.90 -3.81 14.73
C LYS A 65 16.68 -3.44 16.20
N LYS A 66 17.33 -2.37 16.65
CA LYS A 66 17.18 -1.86 18.02
C LYS A 66 15.73 -1.43 18.31
N VAL A 67 15.15 -0.62 17.44
CA VAL A 67 13.78 -0.11 17.62
C VAL A 67 12.77 -1.25 17.64
N ILE A 68 12.86 -2.22 16.72
CA ILE A 68 11.95 -3.37 16.70
C ILE A 68 12.11 -4.23 17.98
N ALA A 69 13.33 -4.42 18.47
CA ALA A 69 13.55 -5.14 19.71
C ALA A 69 12.94 -4.45 20.94
N GLU A 70 12.99 -3.11 21.00
CA GLU A 70 12.34 -2.29 22.03
C GLU A 70 10.80 -2.37 21.96
N LEU A 71 10.25 -2.65 20.78
CA LEU A 71 8.81 -2.71 20.52
C LEU A 71 8.22 -4.13 20.53
N LYS A 72 8.96 -5.13 21.01
CA LYS A 72 8.53 -6.55 20.97
C LYS A 72 7.13 -6.81 21.56
N ASP A 73 6.73 -6.03 22.58
CA ASP A 73 5.45 -6.13 23.27
C ASP A 73 4.40 -5.12 22.77
N LYS A 74 4.70 -4.41 21.67
CA LYS A 74 3.82 -3.41 21.07
C LYS A 74 3.22 -3.90 19.76
N LYS A 75 2.02 -3.43 19.47
CA LYS A 75 1.34 -3.62 18.19
C LYS A 75 1.68 -2.43 17.28
N ILE A 76 2.44 -2.66 16.22
CA ILE A 76 2.95 -1.62 15.33
C ILE A 76 1.91 -1.33 14.24
N ILE A 77 1.37 -0.12 14.24
CA ILE A 77 0.62 0.45 13.11
C ILE A 77 1.67 1.06 12.17
N LEU A 78 1.87 0.50 10.99
CA LEU A 78 2.96 0.89 10.09
C LEU A 78 2.48 1.70 8.90
N TYR A 79 3.03 2.88 8.72
CA TYR A 79 3.05 3.58 7.45
C TYR A 79 4.46 3.52 6.85
N GLN A 80 4.56 3.17 5.57
CA GLN A 80 5.84 3.16 4.84
C GLN A 80 5.72 3.87 3.49
N GLY A 81 6.69 4.74 3.19
CA GLY A 81 6.77 5.47 1.93
C GLY A 81 6.82 6.99 2.08
N VAL A 82 6.56 7.69 0.99
CA VAL A 82 6.57 9.16 0.95
C VAL A 82 5.40 9.72 1.75
N VAL A 83 5.66 10.75 2.55
CA VAL A 83 4.64 11.56 3.23
C VAL A 83 4.61 12.93 2.54
N ASP A 84 3.45 13.27 1.99
CA ASP A 84 3.19 14.50 1.24
C ASP A 84 1.70 14.90 1.35
N VAL A 85 1.29 15.87 0.55
CA VAL A 85 -0.11 16.34 0.51
C VAL A 85 -1.10 15.26 0.03
N GLU A 86 -0.64 14.30 -0.77
CA GLU A 86 -1.45 13.17 -1.23
C GLU A 86 -1.58 12.09 -0.16
N ARG A 87 -0.70 12.11 0.86
CA ARG A 87 -0.59 11.07 1.89
C ARG A 87 -0.50 11.69 3.29
N PRO A 88 -1.53 12.43 3.73
CA PRO A 88 -1.56 13.04 5.05
C PRO A 88 -1.85 11.96 6.12
N ILE A 89 -0.92 11.78 7.04
CA ILE A 89 -0.98 10.70 8.07
C ILE A 89 -1.12 11.21 9.51
N GLU A 90 -1.24 12.53 9.73
CA GLU A 90 -1.31 13.10 11.07
C GLU A 90 -2.52 12.62 11.87
N SER A 91 -3.69 12.45 11.22
CA SER A 91 -4.89 11.93 11.88
C SER A 91 -4.71 10.51 12.42
N ILE A 92 -3.80 9.72 11.82
CA ILE A 92 -3.46 8.37 12.29
C ILE A 92 -2.58 8.48 13.54
N ALA A 93 -1.55 9.33 13.50
CA ALA A 93 -0.70 9.57 14.66
C ALA A 93 -1.53 10.00 15.87
N LYS A 94 -2.48 10.92 15.67
CA LYS A 94 -3.42 11.35 16.70
C LYS A 94 -4.33 10.22 17.19
N ALA A 95 -4.84 9.39 16.28
CA ALA A 95 -5.69 8.26 16.67
C ALA A 95 -4.93 7.24 17.55
N VAL A 96 -3.70 6.91 17.19
CA VAL A 96 -2.85 6.00 17.99
C VAL A 96 -2.48 6.63 19.34
N GLU A 97 -2.24 7.93 19.39
CA GLU A 97 -1.95 8.63 20.67
C GLU A 97 -3.11 8.53 21.66
N GLU A 98 -4.37 8.53 21.17
CA GLU A 98 -5.60 8.47 21.99
C GLU A 98 -6.01 7.04 22.37
N LEU A 99 -5.44 6.00 21.72
CA LEU A 99 -5.75 4.60 21.97
C LEU A 99 -4.86 4.00 23.07
N ASP A 100 -5.01 2.69 23.27
CA ASP A 100 -4.26 1.90 24.27
C ASP A 100 -2.73 2.00 24.09
N ASP A 101 -2.00 1.93 25.20
CA ASP A 101 -0.55 2.07 25.22
C ASP A 101 0.20 0.87 24.61
N SER A 102 -0.49 -0.22 24.31
CA SER A 102 0.11 -1.34 23.55
C SER A 102 0.34 -1.00 22.09
N LEU A 103 -0.26 0.10 21.57
CA LEU A 103 -0.17 0.53 20.19
C LEU A 103 0.92 1.59 19.99
N VAL A 104 1.64 1.50 18.89
CA VAL A 104 2.59 2.53 18.42
C VAL A 104 2.37 2.78 16.93
N PHE A 105 2.54 4.04 16.50
CA PHE A 105 2.53 4.42 15.09
C PHE A 105 3.95 4.54 14.58
N MET A 106 4.36 3.64 13.71
CA MET A 106 5.68 3.69 13.07
C MET A 106 5.57 4.28 11.68
N VAL A 107 6.39 5.28 11.38
CA VAL A 107 6.46 5.95 10.09
C VAL A 107 7.84 5.72 9.49
N MET A 108 7.93 4.81 8.54
CA MET A 108 9.16 4.51 7.78
C MET A 108 9.19 5.35 6.49
N THR A 109 9.96 6.42 6.49
CA THR A 109 9.95 7.41 5.41
C THR A 109 11.29 8.14 5.25
N GLY A 110 11.54 8.62 4.02
CA GLY A 110 12.58 9.62 3.75
C GLY A 110 12.07 11.06 3.80
N SER A 111 10.76 11.27 4.00
CA SER A 111 10.17 12.61 4.06
C SER A 111 10.43 13.27 5.42
N LYS A 112 10.53 14.61 5.44
CA LYS A 112 10.61 15.36 6.68
C LYS A 112 9.22 15.47 7.32
N CYS A 113 9.04 14.92 8.52
CA CYS A 113 7.77 14.85 9.24
C CYS A 113 7.90 15.35 10.68
N GLU A 114 8.58 16.48 10.89
CA GLU A 114 8.85 17.06 12.21
C GLU A 114 7.57 17.29 13.03
N HIS A 115 6.46 17.65 12.36
CA HIS A 115 5.15 17.85 12.97
C HIS A 115 4.58 16.60 13.65
N LEU A 116 5.04 15.40 13.31
CA LEU A 116 4.60 14.15 13.92
C LEU A 116 5.32 13.84 15.24
N LYS A 117 6.47 14.46 15.51
CA LYS A 117 7.25 14.24 16.74
C LYS A 117 6.54 14.67 18.03
N LYS A 118 5.49 15.48 17.92
CA LYS A 118 4.65 15.87 19.08
C LYS A 118 3.81 14.72 19.64
N TYR A 119 3.61 13.63 18.87
CA TYR A 119 2.86 12.46 19.30
C TYR A 119 3.82 11.43 19.90
N ARG A 120 3.69 11.14 21.20
CA ARG A 120 4.63 10.29 21.98
C ARG A 120 4.70 8.86 21.46
N LYS A 121 3.55 8.36 20.96
CA LYS A 121 3.44 6.98 20.40
C LYS A 121 3.84 6.91 18.93
N THR A 122 4.35 8.00 18.33
CA THR A 122 4.83 8.02 16.95
C THR A 122 6.33 7.82 16.90
N ILE A 123 6.77 6.81 16.19
CA ILE A 123 8.16 6.43 16.00
C ILE A 123 8.57 6.69 14.56
N MET A 124 9.57 7.54 14.38
CA MET A 124 10.12 7.82 13.06
C MET A 124 11.22 6.82 12.73
N MET A 125 11.04 6.08 11.64
CA MET A 125 12.01 5.14 11.09
C MET A 125 12.58 5.72 9.79
N PRO A 126 13.91 5.74 9.61
CA PRO A 126 14.49 6.17 8.34
C PRO A 126 14.06 5.24 7.19
N TYR A 127 14.08 5.78 5.96
CA TYR A 127 13.85 4.99 4.76
C TYR A 127 14.85 3.83 4.67
N ILE A 128 14.33 2.65 4.44
CA ILE A 128 15.12 1.44 4.16
C ILE A 128 14.83 1.03 2.71
N ALA A 129 15.89 0.85 1.92
CA ALA A 129 15.76 0.49 0.51
C ALA A 129 15.14 -0.91 0.33
N ALA A 130 14.35 -1.06 -0.75
CA ALA A 130 13.84 -2.36 -1.15
C ALA A 130 15.00 -3.33 -1.48
N PRO A 131 14.85 -4.62 -1.18
CA PRO A 131 13.69 -5.27 -0.54
C PRO A 131 13.76 -5.27 0.99
N TYR A 132 14.82 -4.74 1.62
CA TYR A 132 15.10 -4.87 3.06
C TYR A 132 14.13 -4.11 3.98
N HIS A 133 13.39 -3.13 3.46
CA HIS A 133 12.26 -2.53 4.21
C HIS A 133 11.23 -3.58 4.64
N LEU A 134 11.14 -4.71 3.93
CA LEU A 134 10.24 -5.82 4.24
C LEU A 134 10.59 -6.52 5.56
N GLU A 135 11.84 -6.45 5.99
CA GLU A 135 12.26 -6.93 7.31
C GLU A 135 11.47 -6.19 8.41
N VAL A 136 11.41 -4.85 8.34
CA VAL A 136 10.62 -4.03 9.27
C VAL A 136 9.12 -4.24 9.06
N THR A 137 8.67 -4.24 7.79
CA THR A 137 7.25 -4.46 7.44
C THR A 137 6.72 -5.74 8.07
N SER A 138 7.51 -6.81 8.12
CA SER A 138 7.11 -8.11 8.65
C SER A 138 6.70 -8.10 10.13
N HIS A 139 7.05 -7.07 10.89
CA HIS A 139 6.70 -6.89 12.30
C HIS A 139 5.43 -6.07 12.52
N ALA A 140 4.85 -5.49 11.47
CA ALA A 140 3.67 -4.64 11.62
C ALA A 140 2.43 -5.45 12.05
N PHE A 141 1.62 -4.85 12.91
CA PHE A 141 0.29 -5.35 13.26
C PHE A 141 -0.75 -4.92 12.22
N VAL A 142 -0.71 -3.64 11.79
CA VAL A 142 -1.59 -3.08 10.75
C VAL A 142 -0.77 -2.25 9.78
N GLY A 143 -1.06 -2.38 8.48
CA GLY A 143 -0.49 -1.57 7.41
C GLY A 143 -1.40 -0.40 7.02
N ILE A 144 -0.81 0.78 6.79
CA ILE A 144 -1.54 1.99 6.41
C ILE A 144 -1.31 2.32 4.94
N LEU A 145 -2.42 2.55 4.21
CA LEU A 145 -2.44 2.94 2.80
C LEU A 145 -3.31 4.19 2.60
N ILE A 146 -2.68 5.33 2.39
CA ILE A 146 -3.38 6.61 2.18
C ILE A 146 -3.02 7.17 0.81
N TYR A 147 -4.04 7.49 0.03
CA TYR A 147 -3.94 8.10 -1.30
C TYR A 147 -5.07 9.10 -1.49
N THR A 148 -4.77 10.38 -1.35
CA THR A 148 -5.76 11.46 -1.52
C THR A 148 -5.62 12.05 -2.92
N PRO A 149 -6.69 12.12 -3.71
CA PRO A 149 -6.65 12.83 -4.98
C PRO A 149 -6.41 14.32 -4.73
N VAL A 150 -5.32 14.84 -5.30
CA VAL A 150 -4.94 16.25 -5.22
C VAL A 150 -4.88 16.85 -6.62
N TYR A 151 -5.44 18.05 -6.78
CA TYR A 151 -5.41 18.80 -8.03
C TYR A 151 -4.25 19.80 -8.02
N GLY A 152 -3.68 20.09 -9.21
CA GLY A 152 -2.58 21.05 -9.33
C GLY A 152 -1.20 20.50 -9.02
N THR A 153 -1.05 19.18 -8.86
CA THR A 153 0.25 18.48 -8.77
C THR A 153 0.62 17.86 -10.12
N PHE A 154 1.85 17.35 -10.23
CA PHE A 154 2.31 16.62 -11.44
C PHE A 154 1.59 15.28 -11.63
N THR A 155 0.99 14.72 -10.57
CA THR A 155 0.26 13.47 -10.62
C THR A 155 -1.22 13.71 -10.94
N SER A 156 -1.79 12.88 -11.80
CA SER A 156 -3.23 12.91 -12.06
C SER A 156 -4.00 12.44 -10.82
N PRO A 157 -5.10 13.11 -10.42
CA PRO A 157 -5.98 12.60 -9.36
C PRO A 157 -6.45 11.16 -9.58
N LEU A 158 -6.56 10.72 -10.82
CA LEU A 158 -6.89 9.33 -11.17
C LEU A 158 -5.84 8.33 -10.67
N ASN A 159 -4.56 8.78 -10.54
CA ASN A 159 -3.51 7.91 -10.00
C ASN A 159 -3.75 7.58 -8.52
N SER A 160 -4.30 8.49 -7.75
CA SER A 160 -4.70 8.24 -6.35
C SER A 160 -6.01 7.46 -6.27
N ILE A 161 -7.04 7.86 -7.03
CA ILE A 161 -8.37 7.23 -7.02
C ILE A 161 -8.30 5.75 -7.40
N TYR A 162 -7.52 5.40 -8.43
CA TYR A 162 -7.31 4.02 -8.91
C TYR A 162 -5.88 3.56 -8.65
N CYS A 163 -5.41 3.78 -7.43
CA CYS A 163 -4.07 3.37 -7.04
C CYS A 163 -3.95 1.84 -7.00
N ALA A 164 -2.77 1.35 -7.38
CA ALA A 164 -2.40 -0.06 -7.29
C ALA A 164 -1.04 -0.18 -6.58
N PRO A 165 -0.96 0.15 -5.28
CA PRO A 165 0.30 0.24 -4.59
C PRO A 165 0.90 -1.14 -4.29
N ASN A 166 2.24 -1.26 -4.43
CA ASN A 166 2.99 -2.45 -4.05
C ASN A 166 2.75 -2.85 -2.59
N LYS A 167 2.53 -1.87 -1.72
CA LYS A 167 2.28 -2.07 -0.28
C LYS A 167 1.14 -3.02 0.04
N ILE A 168 0.11 -3.12 -0.82
CA ILE A 168 -0.96 -4.12 -0.64
C ILE A 168 -0.37 -5.52 -0.62
N TYR A 169 0.56 -5.80 -1.52
CA TYR A 169 1.22 -7.11 -1.60
C TYR A 169 2.31 -7.26 -0.55
N GLU A 170 3.00 -6.17 -0.20
CA GLU A 170 4.02 -6.14 0.86
C GLU A 170 3.42 -6.43 2.24
N PHE A 171 2.21 -5.94 2.54
CA PHE A 171 1.50 -6.28 3.77
C PHE A 171 0.85 -7.66 3.70
N SER A 172 0.16 -7.97 2.61
CA SER A 172 -0.60 -9.22 2.49
C SER A 172 0.30 -10.46 2.50
N GLN A 173 1.55 -10.39 2.01
CA GLN A 173 2.49 -11.53 2.09
C GLN A 173 2.78 -11.97 3.53
N PHE A 174 2.67 -11.05 4.48
CA PHE A 174 2.85 -11.32 5.92
C PHE A 174 1.52 -11.51 6.66
N GLY A 175 0.40 -11.53 5.97
CA GLY A 175 -0.91 -11.59 6.61
C GLY A 175 -1.21 -10.35 7.48
N ILE A 176 -0.70 -9.18 7.11
CA ILE A 176 -0.93 -7.93 7.83
C ILE A 176 -2.21 -7.29 7.32
N PRO A 177 -3.23 -7.11 8.18
CA PRO A 177 -4.43 -6.36 7.83
C PRO A 177 -4.13 -4.89 7.50
N MET A 178 -4.98 -4.27 6.70
CA MET A 178 -4.72 -2.94 6.16
C MET A 178 -5.83 -1.94 6.50
N ILE A 179 -5.45 -0.67 6.70
CA ILE A 179 -6.38 0.46 6.75
C ILE A 179 -6.07 1.37 5.56
N GLY A 180 -7.08 1.63 4.73
CA GLY A 180 -7.03 2.58 3.62
C GLY A 180 -8.00 3.72 3.80
N ASN A 181 -7.89 4.78 2.98
CA ASN A 181 -8.98 5.72 2.79
C ASN A 181 -9.94 5.20 1.72
N ASP A 182 -11.20 5.64 1.79
CA ASP A 182 -12.28 5.16 0.94
C ASP A 182 -12.20 5.74 -0.48
N ILE A 183 -11.38 5.07 -1.30
CA ILE A 183 -11.25 5.31 -2.75
C ILE A 183 -11.38 3.98 -3.50
N PRO A 184 -11.83 3.99 -4.76
CA PRO A 184 -12.05 2.75 -5.54
C PRO A 184 -10.86 1.80 -5.53
N GLY A 185 -9.63 2.28 -5.77
CA GLY A 185 -8.43 1.44 -5.84
C GLY A 185 -8.10 0.70 -4.54
N LEU A 186 -8.45 1.26 -3.38
CA LEU A 186 -8.26 0.61 -2.09
C LEU A 186 -9.49 -0.19 -1.65
N ARG A 187 -10.69 0.36 -1.80
CA ARG A 187 -11.93 -0.32 -1.40
C ARG A 187 -12.08 -1.67 -2.10
N TYR A 188 -11.99 -1.70 -3.43
CA TYR A 188 -12.12 -2.94 -4.20
C TYR A 188 -11.02 -3.96 -3.91
N THR A 189 -9.88 -3.53 -3.40
CA THR A 189 -8.81 -4.46 -3.05
C THR A 189 -8.87 -4.87 -1.58
N ILE A 190 -9.02 -3.93 -0.65
CA ILE A 190 -8.93 -4.19 0.79
C ILE A 190 -10.26 -4.76 1.32
N GLU A 191 -11.38 -4.05 1.11
CA GLU A 191 -12.67 -4.45 1.69
C GLU A 191 -13.30 -5.62 0.95
N TYR A 192 -13.26 -5.61 -0.39
CA TYR A 192 -13.81 -6.73 -1.18
C TYR A 192 -13.14 -8.07 -0.86
N ASN A 193 -11.85 -8.07 -0.58
CA ASN A 193 -11.11 -9.26 -0.15
C ASN A 193 -11.11 -9.46 1.37
N HIS A 194 -11.84 -8.65 2.13
CA HIS A 194 -11.91 -8.71 3.60
C HIS A 194 -10.52 -8.76 4.26
N MET A 195 -9.58 -7.93 3.77
CA MET A 195 -8.21 -7.84 4.29
C MET A 195 -8.00 -6.65 5.24
N GLY A 196 -9.04 -5.89 5.52
CA GLY A 196 -8.95 -4.68 6.32
C GLY A 196 -10.15 -3.76 6.13
N VAL A 197 -9.96 -2.48 6.41
CA VAL A 197 -11.00 -1.45 6.47
C VAL A 197 -10.61 -0.21 5.67
N CYS A 198 -11.54 0.36 4.91
CA CYS A 198 -11.39 1.67 4.29
C CYS A 198 -12.19 2.72 5.08
N VAL A 199 -11.49 3.75 5.60
CA VAL A 199 -12.14 4.80 6.39
C VAL A 199 -12.88 5.79 5.48
N PRO A 200 -14.16 6.11 5.75
CA PRO A 200 -14.94 7.01 4.90
C PRO A 200 -14.49 8.47 5.01
N LYS A 201 -13.82 8.84 6.09
CA LYS A 201 -13.24 10.16 6.33
C LYS A 201 -11.89 10.00 7.04
N MET A 202 -10.90 10.76 6.58
CA MET A 202 -9.54 10.73 7.11
C MET A 202 -9.41 11.59 8.37
N ASN A 203 -10.05 11.18 9.45
CA ASN A 203 -9.97 11.83 10.75
C ASN A 203 -9.68 10.83 11.88
N THR A 204 -9.28 11.35 13.02
CA THR A 204 -8.89 10.59 14.21
C THR A 204 -9.92 9.54 14.61
N LYS A 205 -11.21 9.91 14.65
CA LYS A 205 -12.31 9.01 15.06
C LYS A 205 -12.39 7.76 14.19
N TYR A 206 -12.40 7.93 12.85
CA TYR A 206 -12.55 6.79 11.94
C TYR A 206 -11.29 5.91 11.92
N PHE A 207 -10.09 6.49 12.07
CA PHE A 207 -8.88 5.68 12.20
C PHE A 207 -8.86 4.88 13.51
N ALA A 208 -9.26 5.48 14.64
CA ALA A 208 -9.36 4.77 15.90
C ALA A 208 -10.36 3.60 15.81
N GLN A 209 -11.54 3.82 15.22
CA GLN A 209 -12.53 2.77 14.99
C GLN A 209 -12.02 1.66 14.08
N ALA A 210 -11.30 2.01 13.01
CA ALA A 210 -10.73 1.02 12.08
C ALA A 210 -9.64 0.18 12.76
N ILE A 211 -8.77 0.78 13.57
CA ILE A 211 -7.74 0.06 14.34
C ILE A 211 -8.40 -0.92 15.32
N GLN A 212 -9.44 -0.48 16.04
CA GLN A 212 -10.18 -1.34 16.97
C GLN A 212 -10.86 -2.50 16.24
N ASN A 213 -11.57 -2.22 15.14
CA ASN A 213 -12.23 -3.26 14.34
C ASN A 213 -11.22 -4.32 13.84
N ILE A 214 -10.04 -3.89 13.40
CA ILE A 214 -9.00 -4.83 12.99
C ILE A 214 -8.50 -5.64 14.20
N ALA A 215 -8.32 -5.02 15.36
CA ALA A 215 -7.86 -5.72 16.55
C ALA A 215 -8.87 -6.83 16.97
N ASP A 216 -10.17 -6.53 16.92
CA ASP A 216 -11.24 -7.46 17.28
C ASP A 216 -11.39 -8.62 16.28
N ASN A 217 -11.06 -8.39 15.00
CA ASN A 217 -11.24 -9.35 13.90
C ASN A 217 -9.93 -9.77 13.24
N TYR A 218 -8.79 -9.62 13.93
CA TYR A 218 -7.44 -9.75 13.37
C TYR A 218 -7.23 -11.03 12.57
N ASN A 219 -7.59 -12.18 13.14
CA ASN A 219 -7.34 -13.48 12.51
C ASN A 219 -8.09 -13.63 11.17
N THR A 220 -9.30 -13.10 11.07
CA THR A 220 -10.09 -13.12 9.83
C THR A 220 -9.43 -12.27 8.75
N PHE A 221 -9.09 -11.01 9.06
CA PHE A 221 -8.43 -10.13 8.10
C PHE A 221 -7.05 -10.65 7.69
N SER A 222 -6.28 -11.16 8.65
CA SER A 222 -4.94 -11.73 8.41
C SER A 222 -5.01 -12.95 7.49
N SER A 223 -5.89 -13.90 7.75
CA SER A 223 -6.07 -15.09 6.91
C SER A 223 -6.48 -14.73 5.48
N ASN A 224 -7.36 -13.73 5.32
CA ASN A 224 -7.78 -13.27 4.00
C ASN A 224 -6.65 -12.54 3.27
N ALA A 225 -5.81 -11.76 3.96
CA ALA A 225 -4.63 -11.14 3.37
C ALA A 225 -3.66 -12.19 2.81
N VAL A 226 -3.41 -13.26 3.57
CA VAL A 226 -2.58 -14.39 3.08
C VAL A 226 -3.20 -15.04 1.84
N LYS A 227 -4.50 -15.35 1.86
CA LYS A 227 -5.21 -15.95 0.71
C LYS A 227 -5.13 -15.05 -0.54
N PHE A 228 -5.34 -13.74 -0.36
CA PHE A 228 -5.20 -12.77 -1.44
C PHE A 228 -3.79 -12.79 -2.03
N ASN A 229 -2.76 -12.80 -1.18
CA ASN A 229 -1.38 -12.82 -1.64
C ASN A 229 -1.01 -14.12 -2.36
N GLN A 230 -1.62 -15.25 -2.04
CA GLN A 230 -1.37 -16.52 -2.71
C GLN A 230 -1.92 -16.56 -4.15
N ASN A 231 -2.96 -15.77 -4.44
CA ASN A 231 -3.52 -15.69 -5.79
C ASN A 231 -2.54 -14.95 -6.72
N ASP A 232 -2.09 -15.64 -7.76
CA ASP A 232 -1.19 -15.08 -8.75
C ASP A 232 -1.50 -15.63 -10.13
N ASN A 233 -1.75 -14.73 -11.09
CA ASN A 233 -2.01 -15.05 -12.50
C ASN A 233 -0.91 -14.57 -13.44
N LYS A 234 0.22 -14.10 -12.93
CA LYS A 234 1.29 -13.49 -13.74
C LYS A 234 1.76 -14.39 -14.87
N SER A 235 2.06 -15.64 -14.55
CA SER A 235 2.55 -16.61 -15.56
C SER A 235 1.52 -16.85 -16.66
N GLU A 236 0.23 -16.89 -16.32
CA GLU A 236 -0.84 -17.04 -17.30
C GLU A 236 -0.96 -15.78 -18.18
N VAL A 237 -0.97 -14.60 -17.59
CA VAL A 237 -1.06 -13.32 -18.32
C VAL A 237 0.14 -13.13 -19.23
N VAL A 238 1.36 -13.42 -18.77
CA VAL A 238 2.58 -13.38 -19.62
C VAL A 238 2.45 -14.34 -20.79
N ARG A 239 1.97 -15.57 -20.57
CA ARG A 239 1.73 -16.52 -21.65
C ARG A 239 0.71 -16.00 -22.67
N LEU A 240 -0.38 -15.36 -22.20
CA LEU A 240 -1.37 -14.73 -23.07
C LEU A 240 -0.78 -13.57 -23.86
N ALA A 241 0.06 -12.75 -23.22
CA ALA A 241 0.71 -11.62 -23.85
C ALA A 241 1.71 -12.02 -24.95
N LEU A 242 2.32 -13.21 -24.84
CA LEU A 242 3.30 -13.74 -25.81
C LEU A 242 2.68 -14.61 -26.92
N LYS A 243 1.41 -14.98 -26.82
CA LYS A 243 0.71 -15.69 -27.91
C LYS A 243 0.52 -14.74 -29.11
N LYS A 244 1.07 -15.14 -30.25
CA LYS A 244 0.87 -14.48 -31.55
C LYS A 244 -0.52 -14.79 -32.11
#